data_a50b79f73aebcf46772aaccf9630411b
#
_entry.id   a50b79f73aebcf46772aaccf9630411b
#
_cell.length_a   1.000
_cell.length_b   1.000
_cell.length_c   1.000
_cell.angle_alpha   90.00
_cell.angle_beta   90.00
_cell.angle_gamma   90.00
#
_symmetry.space_group_name_H-M   'P 1'
#
loop_
_entity.id
_entity.type
_entity.pdbx_description
1 polymer ?
#
loop_
_entity_poly.entity_id
_entity_poly.type
_entity_poly.pdbx_seq_one_letter_code
_entity_poly.pdbx_strand_id
1 'polypeptide(L)'
;SWVVLNRGSHPRARLVALLWPELPEGRASAALRRALWDLRRKLAPGGGRFLLRVTRGDVELDPEVATDLDVRSLVEASGKASGGAVEEARLEAAVALYRGELLEGLAVEDAPAFEEWLLGERESLRLLVLSALRRLVAALRSSGETTRALGHARRLLALDPWMEEGHRSVAELLAETGRRGAAIRQLEACRRVLADELGT
;
A
#
# COMPACT_ATOMS: atom_id res chain seq x y z
N SER A 1 -9.58 1.28 9.73
CA SER A 1 -8.73 1.63 8.57
C SER A 1 -9.20 2.90 7.87
N TRP A 2 -10.46 2.98 7.37
CA TRP A 2 -10.94 4.14 6.59
C TRP A 2 -10.73 5.49 7.32
N VAL A 3 -11.13 5.63 8.59
CA VAL A 3 -10.93 6.85 9.41
C VAL A 3 -9.45 7.18 9.62
N VAL A 4 -8.60 6.16 9.66
CA VAL A 4 -7.16 6.32 9.89
C VAL A 4 -6.44 6.81 8.64
N LEU A 5 -6.84 6.36 7.46
CA LEU A 5 -6.27 6.76 6.18
C LEU A 5 -6.82 8.10 5.69
N ASN A 6 -8.09 8.36 5.93
CA ASN A 6 -8.72 9.63 5.61
C ASN A 6 -8.55 10.61 6.79
N ARG A 7 -7.71 11.63 6.63
CA ARG A 7 -7.45 12.62 7.69
C ARG A 7 -8.69 13.49 7.95
N GLY A 8 -8.85 13.90 9.21
CA GLY A 8 -9.88 14.83 9.62
C GLY A 8 -11.03 14.20 10.37
N SER A 9 -12.03 15.01 10.66
CA SER A 9 -13.26 14.61 11.34
C SER A 9 -14.28 14.11 10.31
N HIS A 10 -14.89 12.99 10.58
CA HIS A 10 -15.83 12.35 9.67
C HIS A 10 -17.21 12.21 10.32
N PRO A 11 -18.27 12.77 9.69
CA PRO A 11 -19.62 12.58 10.14
C PRO A 11 -19.96 11.09 10.30
N ARG A 12 -20.60 10.74 11.41
CA ARG A 12 -21.05 9.36 11.65
C ARG A 12 -21.95 8.84 10.56
N ALA A 13 -22.80 9.71 9.99
CA ALA A 13 -23.65 9.38 8.85
C ALA A 13 -22.85 8.88 7.64
N ARG A 14 -21.65 9.46 7.38
CA ARG A 14 -20.77 9.01 6.29
C ARG A 14 -20.24 7.59 6.54
N LEU A 15 -19.85 7.28 7.77
CA LEU A 15 -19.40 5.93 8.13
C LEU A 15 -20.52 4.90 8.06
N VAL A 16 -21.74 5.31 8.44
CA VAL A 16 -22.94 4.48 8.32
C VAL A 16 -23.24 4.17 6.87
N ALA A 17 -23.27 5.17 5.99
CA ALA A 17 -23.49 4.99 4.57
C ALA A 17 -22.43 4.13 3.88
N LEU A 18 -21.17 4.23 4.34
CA LEU A 18 -20.06 3.46 3.82
C LEU A 18 -20.13 1.97 4.20
N LEU A 19 -20.52 1.66 5.44
CA LEU A 19 -20.42 0.31 5.99
C LEU A 19 -21.75 -0.45 6.05
N TRP A 20 -22.89 0.26 6.08
CA TRP A 20 -24.21 -0.33 6.19
C TRP A 20 -25.25 0.42 5.34
N PRO A 21 -25.05 0.54 4.01
CA PRO A 21 -25.92 1.31 3.14
C PRO A 21 -27.35 0.76 3.07
N GLU A 22 -27.51 -0.55 3.22
CA GLU A 22 -28.81 -1.23 3.12
C GLU A 22 -29.61 -1.25 4.42
N LEU A 23 -29.00 -0.84 5.55
CA LEU A 23 -29.71 -0.84 6.83
C LEU A 23 -30.50 0.45 7.05
N PRO A 24 -31.71 0.36 7.62
CA PRO A 24 -32.46 1.54 8.11
C PRO A 24 -31.57 2.35 9.06
N GLU A 25 -31.65 3.69 8.97
CA GLU A 25 -30.78 4.64 9.68
C GLU A 25 -30.58 4.33 11.17
N GLY A 26 -31.68 4.00 11.87
CA GLY A 26 -31.61 3.67 13.30
C GLY A 26 -30.80 2.39 13.59
N ARG A 27 -30.93 1.37 12.75
CA ARG A 27 -30.18 0.11 12.88
C ARG A 27 -28.72 0.31 12.51
N ALA A 28 -28.43 1.02 11.43
CA ALA A 28 -27.08 1.33 10.97
C ALA A 28 -26.31 2.18 12.01
N SER A 29 -26.98 3.18 12.61
CA SER A 29 -26.40 3.97 13.71
C SER A 29 -26.13 3.12 14.96
N ALA A 30 -26.98 2.13 15.26
CA ALA A 30 -26.74 1.20 16.36
C ALA A 30 -25.56 0.27 16.07
N ALA A 31 -25.43 -0.23 14.82
CA ALA A 31 -24.32 -1.04 14.38
C ALA A 31 -22.97 -0.28 14.50
N LEU A 32 -22.93 0.99 14.06
CA LEU A 32 -21.74 1.84 14.22
C LEU A 32 -21.36 2.02 15.70
N ARG A 33 -22.34 2.30 16.57
CA ARG A 33 -22.07 2.46 18.02
C ARG A 33 -21.47 1.17 18.60
N ARG A 34 -22.02 0.02 18.25
CA ARG A 34 -21.51 -1.28 18.69
C ARG A 34 -20.10 -1.53 18.18
N ALA A 35 -19.84 -1.31 16.89
CA ALA A 35 -18.52 -1.47 16.30
C ALA A 35 -17.46 -0.58 16.97
N LEU A 36 -17.77 0.69 17.23
CA LEU A 36 -16.88 1.62 17.93
C LEU A 36 -16.64 1.19 19.40
N TRP A 37 -17.64 0.66 20.07
CA TRP A 37 -17.51 0.13 21.43
C TRP A 37 -16.62 -1.11 21.45
N ASP A 38 -16.82 -2.06 20.52
CA ASP A 38 -16.01 -3.26 20.39
C ASP A 38 -14.55 -2.94 20.06
N LEU A 39 -14.31 -1.98 19.14
CA LEU A 39 -12.98 -1.48 18.83
C LEU A 39 -12.30 -0.87 20.06
N ARG A 40 -13.01 -0.02 20.81
CA ARG A 40 -12.48 0.58 22.03
C ARG A 40 -12.08 -0.48 23.06
N ARG A 41 -12.92 -1.49 23.26
CA ARG A 41 -12.63 -2.58 24.18
C ARG A 41 -11.41 -3.42 23.79
N LYS A 42 -11.21 -3.62 22.47
CA LYS A 42 -10.09 -4.41 21.93
C LYS A 42 -8.79 -3.64 21.89
N LEU A 43 -8.84 -2.36 21.49
CA LEU A 43 -7.64 -1.53 21.24
C LEU A 43 -7.20 -0.70 22.45
N ALA A 44 -8.06 -0.51 23.44
CA ALA A 44 -7.75 0.22 24.66
C ALA A 44 -8.19 -0.60 25.90
N PRO A 45 -7.65 -1.80 26.11
CA PRO A 45 -7.98 -2.63 27.28
C PRO A 45 -7.57 -1.90 28.56
N GLY A 46 -8.41 -2.01 29.61
CA GLY A 46 -8.11 -1.36 30.88
C GLY A 46 -8.34 0.15 30.95
N GLY A 47 -9.07 0.74 29.97
CA GLY A 47 -9.40 2.18 29.95
C GLY A 47 -8.28 3.07 29.40
N GLY A 48 -7.28 2.49 28.74
CA GLY A 48 -6.23 3.23 28.02
C GLY A 48 -6.80 4.18 26.95
N ARG A 49 -5.92 5.04 26.43
CA ARG A 49 -6.30 6.02 25.41
C ARG A 49 -6.74 5.28 24.12
N PHE A 50 -7.91 5.64 23.62
CA PHE A 50 -8.44 5.04 22.40
C PHE A 50 -7.96 5.80 21.17
N LEU A 51 -7.61 5.06 20.12
CA LEU A 51 -7.09 5.57 18.85
C LEU A 51 -8.02 6.60 18.18
N LEU A 52 -9.33 6.49 18.40
CA LEU A 52 -10.33 7.35 17.78
C LEU A 52 -10.97 8.27 18.82
N ARG A 53 -11.07 9.56 18.47
CA ARG A 53 -11.93 10.51 19.18
C ARG A 53 -13.34 10.38 18.59
N VAL A 54 -14.29 10.01 19.44
CA VAL A 54 -15.69 9.80 19.05
C VAL A 54 -16.55 10.82 19.76
N THR A 55 -17.19 11.69 19.00
CA THR A 55 -18.16 12.69 19.48
C THR A 55 -19.59 12.25 19.18
N ARG A 56 -20.57 13.11 19.49
CA ARG A 56 -21.98 12.85 19.16
C ARG A 56 -22.21 12.81 17.64
N GLY A 57 -21.52 13.63 16.86
CA GLY A 57 -21.67 13.77 15.40
C GLY A 57 -20.58 13.08 14.58
N ASP A 58 -19.38 12.99 15.10
CA ASP A 58 -18.19 12.69 14.30
C ASP A 58 -17.31 11.60 14.91
N VAL A 59 -16.46 11.04 14.06
CA VAL A 59 -15.36 10.14 14.42
C VAL A 59 -14.10 10.63 13.71
N GLU A 60 -13.00 10.75 14.45
CA GLU A 60 -11.70 11.14 13.92
C GLU A 60 -10.58 10.35 14.57
N LEU A 61 -9.40 10.32 13.92
CA LEU A 61 -8.20 9.82 14.58
C LEU A 61 -7.82 10.80 15.71
N ASP A 62 -7.57 10.30 16.92
CA ASP A 62 -7.17 11.15 18.03
C ASP A 62 -5.78 11.75 17.74
N PRO A 63 -5.66 13.08 17.54
CA PRO A 63 -4.40 13.72 17.19
C PRO A 63 -3.32 13.60 18.27
N GLU A 64 -3.72 13.35 19.51
CA GLU A 64 -2.77 13.20 20.63
C GLU A 64 -2.29 11.74 20.80
N VAL A 65 -2.86 10.79 20.05
CA VAL A 65 -2.36 9.42 20.00
C VAL A 65 -1.33 9.32 18.90
N ALA A 66 -0.07 9.18 19.28
CA ALA A 66 1.00 8.91 18.33
C ALA A 66 0.71 7.57 17.64
N THR A 67 0.50 7.61 16.33
CA THR A 67 0.30 6.43 15.50
C THR A 67 1.39 6.38 14.44
N ASP A 68 2.20 5.34 14.53
CA ASP A 68 3.10 4.97 13.44
C ASP A 68 2.29 4.14 12.43
N LEU A 69 1.91 4.78 11.33
CA LEU A 69 1.16 4.15 10.26
C LEU A 69 2.12 3.86 9.11
N ASP A 70 2.32 2.59 8.84
CA ASP A 70 3.14 2.09 7.73
C ASP A 70 2.76 2.72 6.39
N VAL A 71 1.46 2.83 6.10
CA VAL A 71 0.94 3.50 4.91
C VAL A 71 1.36 4.98 4.86
N ARG A 72 1.28 5.69 5.98
CA ARG A 72 1.68 7.11 6.03
C ARG A 72 3.18 7.27 5.81
N SER A 73 3.98 6.46 6.50
CA SER A 73 5.43 6.44 6.35
C SER A 73 5.85 6.09 4.92
N LEU A 74 5.16 5.15 4.27
CA LEU A 74 5.34 4.82 2.86
C LEU A 74 5.04 6.04 1.96
N VAL A 75 3.90 6.70 2.13
CA VAL A 75 3.50 7.88 1.34
C VAL A 75 4.51 9.02 1.52
N GLU A 76 4.89 9.34 2.75
CA GLU A 76 5.84 10.42 3.07
C GLU A 76 7.24 10.13 2.51
N ALA A 77 7.70 8.89 2.64
CA ALA A 77 8.99 8.49 2.12
C ALA A 77 9.02 8.46 0.58
N SER A 78 7.93 8.09 -0.07
CA SER A 78 7.86 8.04 -1.53
C SER A 78 7.71 9.41 -2.18
N GLY A 79 7.13 10.39 -1.48
CA GLY A 79 6.80 11.71 -2.03
C GLY A 79 7.97 12.70 -2.15
N LYS A 80 9.06 12.54 -1.39
CA LYS A 80 10.18 13.49 -1.37
C LYS A 80 11.35 12.99 -2.24
N ALA A 81 11.78 13.78 -3.20
CA ALA A 81 13.04 13.53 -3.90
C ALA A 81 14.20 14.18 -3.11
N SER A 82 15.22 13.37 -2.74
CA SER A 82 16.43 13.84 -2.05
C SER A 82 17.61 13.16 -2.66
N GLY A 83 18.31 13.29 -3.51
CA GLY A 83 19.39 12.47 -4.16
C GLY A 83 20.34 11.75 -3.20
N GLY A 84 21.08 10.79 -3.76
CA GLY A 84 22.16 10.08 -3.11
C GLY A 84 21.76 9.05 -2.04
N ALA A 85 22.67 8.68 -1.17
CA ALA A 85 22.52 7.62 -0.17
C ALA A 85 21.33 7.84 0.80
N VAL A 86 20.96 9.10 1.07
CA VAL A 86 19.80 9.44 1.92
C VAL A 86 18.51 9.04 1.24
N GLU A 87 18.41 9.20 -0.07
CA GLU A 87 17.25 8.76 -0.85
C GLU A 87 17.16 7.25 -0.90
N GLU A 88 18.27 6.56 -1.14
CA GLU A 88 18.34 5.09 -1.14
C GLU A 88 17.80 4.51 0.17
N ALA A 89 18.35 4.94 1.31
CA ALA A 89 17.95 4.44 2.63
C ALA A 89 16.45 4.71 2.91
N ARG A 90 15.96 5.88 2.51
CA ARG A 90 14.56 6.26 2.70
C ARG A 90 13.61 5.43 1.84
N LEU A 91 13.93 5.24 0.55
CA LEU A 91 13.14 4.42 -0.36
C LEU A 91 13.16 2.95 0.06
N GLU A 92 14.31 2.44 0.49
CA GLU A 92 14.44 1.08 0.99
C GLU A 92 13.58 0.84 2.23
N ALA A 93 13.61 1.77 3.19
CA ALA A 93 12.73 1.73 4.35
C ALA A 93 11.24 1.79 3.94
N ALA A 94 10.89 2.67 2.98
CA ALA A 94 9.52 2.79 2.49
C ALA A 94 9.01 1.50 1.84
N VAL A 95 9.77 0.93 0.91
CA VAL A 95 9.34 -0.31 0.22
C VAL A 95 9.31 -1.52 1.16
N ALA A 96 10.07 -1.52 2.26
CA ALA A 96 10.04 -2.56 3.27
C ALA A 96 8.72 -2.55 4.07
N LEU A 97 8.04 -1.42 4.17
CA LEU A 97 6.73 -1.30 4.85
C LEU A 97 5.61 -1.99 4.07
N TYR A 98 5.72 -2.07 2.74
CA TYR A 98 4.71 -2.73 1.92
C TYR A 98 4.94 -4.24 1.92
N ARG A 99 4.20 -4.96 2.75
CA ARG A 99 4.33 -6.42 2.96
C ARG A 99 3.24 -7.24 2.26
N GLY A 100 2.21 -6.58 1.76
CA GLY A 100 1.05 -7.16 1.09
C GLY A 100 0.03 -6.08 0.80
N GLU A 101 -1.12 -6.47 0.31
CA GLU A 101 -2.21 -5.52 0.04
C GLU A 101 -2.80 -4.94 1.34
N LEU A 102 -3.29 -3.72 1.24
CA LEU A 102 -4.02 -3.10 2.36
C LEU A 102 -5.21 -3.96 2.77
N LEU A 103 -5.27 -4.36 4.05
CA LEU A 103 -6.34 -5.22 4.59
C LEU A 103 -6.54 -6.50 3.75
N GLU A 104 -5.45 -7.15 3.37
CA GLU A 104 -5.49 -8.40 2.62
C GLU A 104 -6.39 -9.44 3.31
N GLY A 105 -7.27 -10.07 2.51
CA GLY A 105 -8.25 -11.04 3.01
C GLY A 105 -9.46 -10.45 3.73
N LEU A 106 -9.53 -9.12 3.93
CA LEU A 106 -10.74 -8.50 4.48
C LEU A 106 -11.76 -8.28 3.34
N ALA A 107 -12.94 -8.84 3.51
CA ALA A 107 -14.14 -8.49 2.76
C ALA A 107 -15.23 -8.08 3.75
N VAL A 108 -15.98 -7.04 3.42
CA VAL A 108 -17.12 -6.56 4.23
C VAL A 108 -18.39 -6.79 3.43
N GLU A 109 -19.15 -7.82 3.83
CA GLU A 109 -20.42 -8.14 3.20
C GLU A 109 -21.37 -6.92 3.24
N ASP A 110 -22.16 -6.73 2.19
CA ASP A 110 -23.18 -5.68 2.06
C ASP A 110 -22.64 -4.23 2.18
N ALA A 111 -21.34 -4.00 1.90
CA ALA A 111 -20.72 -2.68 1.95
C ALA A 111 -19.99 -2.31 0.63
N PRO A 112 -20.70 -2.23 -0.51
CA PRO A 112 -20.07 -2.04 -1.82
C PRO A 112 -19.22 -0.75 -1.91
N ALA A 113 -19.66 0.34 -1.30
CA ALA A 113 -18.91 1.59 -1.29
C ALA A 113 -17.60 1.50 -0.49
N PHE A 114 -17.55 0.67 0.54
CA PHE A 114 -16.30 0.39 1.27
C PHE A 114 -15.36 -0.48 0.43
N GLU A 115 -15.88 -1.51 -0.24
CA GLU A 115 -15.07 -2.38 -1.10
C GLU A 115 -14.50 -1.61 -2.31
N GLU A 116 -15.29 -0.73 -2.93
CA GLU A 116 -14.81 0.13 -4.02
C GLU A 116 -13.70 1.07 -3.54
N TRP A 117 -13.88 1.72 -2.39
CA TRP A 117 -12.85 2.54 -1.77
C TRP A 117 -11.57 1.71 -1.47
N LEU A 118 -11.72 0.51 -0.92
CA LEU A 118 -10.60 -0.36 -0.57
C LEU A 118 -9.81 -0.77 -1.81
N LEU A 119 -10.47 -1.10 -2.91
CA LEU A 119 -9.84 -1.40 -4.19
C LEU A 119 -9.04 -0.20 -4.72
N GLY A 120 -9.61 1.00 -4.66
CA GLY A 120 -8.92 2.23 -5.05
C GLY A 120 -7.68 2.52 -4.21
N GLU A 121 -7.76 2.31 -2.89
CA GLU A 121 -6.60 2.49 -1.99
C GLU A 121 -5.51 1.44 -2.23
N ARG A 122 -5.88 0.17 -2.45
CA ARG A 122 -4.94 -0.90 -2.79
C ARG A 122 -4.16 -0.55 -4.05
N GLU A 123 -4.85 -0.14 -5.10
CA GLU A 123 -4.22 0.25 -6.37
C GLU A 123 -3.33 1.49 -6.20
N SER A 124 -3.79 2.50 -5.48
CA SER A 124 -2.99 3.71 -5.21
C SER A 124 -1.68 3.38 -4.47
N LEU A 125 -1.75 2.52 -3.45
CA LEU A 125 -0.58 2.07 -2.72
C LEU A 125 0.35 1.19 -3.57
N ARG A 126 -0.20 0.32 -4.40
CA ARG A 126 0.55 -0.50 -5.34
C ARG A 126 1.36 0.37 -6.30
N LEU A 127 0.73 1.34 -6.94
CA LEU A 127 1.38 2.28 -7.85
C LEU A 127 2.48 3.11 -7.16
N LEU A 128 2.23 3.52 -5.93
CA LEU A 128 3.21 4.23 -5.11
C LEU A 128 4.46 3.39 -4.85
N VAL A 129 4.28 2.13 -4.47
CA VAL A 129 5.38 1.18 -4.23
C VAL A 129 6.14 0.86 -5.52
N LEU A 130 5.45 0.67 -6.63
CA LEU A 130 6.09 0.47 -7.94
C LEU A 130 6.97 1.67 -8.31
N SER A 131 6.48 2.89 -8.10
CA SER A 131 7.26 4.12 -8.32
C SER A 131 8.48 4.20 -7.40
N ALA A 132 8.31 3.88 -6.12
CA ALA A 132 9.42 3.86 -5.15
C ALA A 132 10.48 2.81 -5.51
N LEU A 133 10.07 1.61 -5.91
CA LEU A 133 10.97 0.55 -6.35
C LEU A 133 11.77 0.93 -7.61
N ARG A 134 11.13 1.55 -8.61
CA ARG A 134 11.83 2.05 -9.81
C ARG A 134 12.93 3.05 -9.45
N ARG A 135 12.60 4.02 -8.61
CA ARG A 135 13.56 5.04 -8.14
C ARG A 135 14.69 4.40 -7.35
N LEU A 136 14.38 3.44 -6.49
CA LEU A 136 15.38 2.72 -5.70
C LEU A 136 16.32 1.91 -6.59
N VAL A 137 15.79 1.19 -7.58
CA VAL A 137 16.59 0.44 -8.56
C VAL A 137 17.54 1.38 -9.32
N ALA A 138 17.05 2.53 -9.78
CA ALA A 138 17.87 3.52 -10.48
C ALA A 138 18.98 4.10 -9.58
N ALA A 139 18.66 4.44 -8.32
CA ALA A 139 19.63 4.96 -7.36
C ALA A 139 20.71 3.94 -7.03
N LEU A 140 20.34 2.69 -6.70
CA LEU A 140 21.28 1.61 -6.40
C LEU A 140 22.17 1.25 -7.61
N ARG A 141 21.62 1.33 -8.82
CA ARG A 141 22.40 1.14 -10.05
C ARG A 141 23.44 2.25 -10.22
N SER A 142 23.06 3.50 -9.94
CA SER A 142 23.97 4.65 -10.02
C SER A 142 25.12 4.59 -9.00
N SER A 143 24.86 4.02 -7.82
CA SER A 143 25.87 3.82 -6.77
C SER A 143 26.69 2.53 -6.94
N GLY A 144 26.43 1.74 -8.00
CA GLY A 144 27.15 0.48 -8.27
C GLY A 144 26.67 -0.72 -7.46
N GLU A 145 25.60 -0.59 -6.69
CA GLU A 145 25.00 -1.62 -5.84
C GLU A 145 24.12 -2.61 -6.66
N THR A 146 24.69 -3.13 -7.76
CA THR A 146 23.96 -3.92 -8.77
C THR A 146 23.24 -5.14 -8.19
N THR A 147 23.80 -5.80 -7.17
CA THR A 147 23.15 -6.96 -6.54
C THR A 147 21.88 -6.57 -5.78
N ARG A 148 21.92 -5.46 -5.05
CA ARG A 148 20.75 -4.93 -4.34
C ARG A 148 19.69 -4.43 -5.32
N ALA A 149 20.13 -3.71 -6.36
CA ALA A 149 19.25 -3.25 -7.44
C ALA A 149 18.50 -4.42 -8.09
N LEU A 150 19.18 -5.54 -8.38
CA LEU A 150 18.56 -6.75 -8.93
C LEU A 150 17.51 -7.34 -8.00
N GLY A 151 17.71 -7.32 -6.68
CA GLY A 151 16.72 -7.77 -5.70
C GLY A 151 15.43 -6.95 -5.77
N HIS A 152 15.56 -5.63 -5.82
CA HIS A 152 14.40 -4.71 -5.92
C HIS A 152 13.72 -4.74 -7.29
N ALA A 153 14.49 -4.91 -8.39
CA ALA A 153 13.92 -5.08 -9.73
C ALA A 153 13.07 -6.36 -9.84
N ARG A 154 13.49 -7.45 -9.20
CA ARG A 154 12.68 -8.67 -9.12
C ARG A 154 11.41 -8.48 -8.29
N ARG A 155 11.50 -7.73 -7.21
CA ARG A 155 10.32 -7.39 -6.39
C ARG A 155 9.33 -6.53 -7.18
N LEU A 156 9.81 -5.62 -8.01
CA LEU A 156 9.00 -4.83 -8.92
C LEU A 156 8.20 -5.72 -9.87
N LEU A 157 8.84 -6.73 -10.48
CA LEU A 157 8.16 -7.72 -11.34
C LEU A 157 7.21 -8.66 -10.58
N ALA A 158 7.48 -8.93 -9.30
CA ALA A 158 6.53 -9.70 -8.48
C ALA A 158 5.22 -8.93 -8.21
N LEU A 159 5.28 -7.58 -8.17
CA LEU A 159 4.11 -6.73 -8.01
C LEU A 159 3.43 -6.38 -9.34
N ASP A 160 4.17 -6.37 -10.43
CA ASP A 160 3.67 -6.09 -11.78
C ASP A 160 4.40 -6.95 -12.82
N PRO A 161 3.91 -8.19 -13.05
CA PRO A 161 4.56 -9.13 -13.98
C PRO A 161 4.52 -8.70 -15.45
N TRP A 162 3.62 -7.78 -15.82
CA TRP A 162 3.48 -7.32 -17.21
C TRP A 162 4.34 -6.09 -17.53
N MET A 163 5.04 -5.55 -16.55
CA MET A 163 5.87 -4.36 -16.72
C MET A 163 7.12 -4.63 -17.56
N GLU A 164 7.10 -4.26 -18.83
CA GLU A 164 8.25 -4.44 -19.76
C GLU A 164 9.53 -3.78 -19.22
N GLU A 165 9.42 -2.56 -18.67
CA GLU A 165 10.55 -1.86 -18.06
C GLU A 165 11.18 -2.65 -16.91
N GLY A 166 10.35 -3.33 -16.11
CA GLY A 166 10.82 -4.20 -15.02
C GLY A 166 11.62 -5.39 -15.54
N HIS A 167 11.12 -6.07 -16.59
CA HIS A 167 11.83 -7.16 -17.25
C HIS A 167 13.15 -6.70 -17.84
N ARG A 168 13.19 -5.54 -18.50
CA ARG A 168 14.39 -4.94 -19.06
C ARG A 168 15.42 -4.64 -17.97
N SER A 169 14.97 -3.99 -16.88
CA SER A 169 15.84 -3.69 -15.74
C SER A 169 16.49 -4.94 -15.14
N VAL A 170 15.71 -6.01 -14.96
CA VAL A 170 16.25 -7.29 -14.46
C VAL A 170 17.26 -7.88 -15.44
N ALA A 171 16.96 -7.87 -16.75
CA ALA A 171 17.86 -8.41 -17.76
C ALA A 171 19.18 -7.64 -17.84
N GLU A 172 19.15 -6.31 -17.80
CA GLU A 172 20.33 -5.45 -17.80
C GLU A 172 21.20 -5.71 -16.57
N LEU A 173 20.61 -5.73 -15.37
CA LEU A 173 21.32 -6.00 -14.11
C LEU A 173 21.92 -7.41 -14.07
N LEU A 174 21.24 -8.41 -14.66
CA LEU A 174 21.80 -9.75 -14.84
C LEU A 174 23.00 -9.75 -15.79
N ALA A 175 22.95 -9.00 -16.88
CA ALA A 175 24.06 -8.88 -17.82
C ALA A 175 25.26 -8.16 -17.19
N GLU A 176 25.05 -7.09 -16.44
CA GLU A 176 26.07 -6.35 -15.68
C GLU A 176 26.80 -7.24 -14.65
N THR A 177 26.06 -8.20 -14.05
CA THR A 177 26.66 -9.20 -13.13
C THR A 177 27.24 -10.42 -13.84
N GLY A 178 27.42 -10.39 -15.17
CA GLY A 178 27.98 -11.48 -15.96
C GLY A 178 27.04 -12.67 -16.22
N ARG A 179 25.78 -12.60 -15.79
CA ARG A 179 24.79 -13.69 -15.90
C ARG A 179 24.04 -13.64 -17.23
N ARG A 180 24.74 -13.55 -18.37
CA ARG A 180 24.18 -13.35 -19.71
C ARG A 180 23.06 -14.35 -20.07
N GLY A 181 23.24 -15.64 -19.76
CA GLY A 181 22.20 -16.65 -20.02
C GLY A 181 20.90 -16.40 -19.25
N ALA A 182 21.00 -15.88 -18.02
CA ALA A 182 19.81 -15.51 -17.24
C ALA A 182 19.15 -14.24 -17.80
N ALA A 183 19.93 -13.27 -18.28
CA ALA A 183 19.41 -12.08 -18.94
C ALA A 183 18.57 -12.42 -20.19
N ILE A 184 19.07 -13.32 -21.03
CA ILE A 184 18.35 -13.80 -22.24
C ILE A 184 17.04 -14.46 -21.82
N ARG A 185 17.05 -15.38 -20.86
CA ARG A 185 15.82 -16.04 -20.38
C ARG A 185 14.80 -15.04 -19.80
N GLN A 186 15.28 -13.95 -19.18
CA GLN A 186 14.40 -12.89 -18.66
C GLN A 186 13.66 -12.14 -19.79
N LEU A 187 14.38 -11.85 -20.90
CA LEU A 187 13.76 -11.22 -22.08
C LEU A 187 12.79 -12.17 -22.81
N GLU A 188 13.09 -13.46 -22.88
CA GLU A 188 12.17 -14.47 -23.39
C GLU A 188 10.93 -14.61 -22.51
N ALA A 189 11.06 -14.52 -21.18
CA ALA A 189 9.94 -14.48 -20.26
C ALA A 189 9.06 -13.25 -20.48
N CYS A 190 9.67 -12.07 -20.68
CA CYS A 190 8.94 -10.86 -21.03
C CYS A 190 8.10 -11.04 -22.29
N ARG A 191 8.69 -11.57 -23.36
CA ARG A 191 7.95 -11.82 -24.62
C ARG A 191 6.76 -12.75 -24.43
N ARG A 192 6.91 -13.83 -23.65
CA ARG A 192 5.79 -14.75 -23.37
C ARG A 192 4.67 -14.05 -22.62
N VAL A 193 5.00 -13.34 -21.54
CA VAL A 193 4.01 -12.63 -20.72
C VAL A 193 3.23 -11.61 -21.55
N LEU A 194 3.92 -10.85 -22.40
CA LEU A 194 3.27 -9.86 -23.28
C LEU A 194 2.45 -10.52 -24.40
N ALA A 195 2.92 -11.63 -24.99
CA ALA A 195 2.16 -12.36 -25.99
C ALA A 195 0.86 -12.96 -25.40
N ASP A 196 0.94 -13.53 -24.21
CA ASP A 196 -0.24 -14.09 -23.50
C ASP A 196 -1.27 -13.02 -23.19
N GLU A 197 -0.86 -11.79 -22.80
CA GLU A 197 -1.74 -10.67 -22.49
C GLU A 197 -2.36 -10.04 -23.74
N LEU A 198 -1.57 -9.91 -24.83
CA LEU A 198 -2.02 -9.29 -26.08
C LEU A 198 -2.74 -10.26 -27.00
N GLY A 199 -2.78 -11.55 -26.69
CA GLY A 199 -3.44 -12.58 -27.49
C GLY A 199 -2.79 -12.80 -28.86
N THR A 200 -1.49 -12.55 -28.99
CA THR A 200 -0.69 -12.65 -30.24
C THR A 200 0.31 -13.80 -30.20
#